data_acd5736a8405c372e95baaaacdcc72e8
#
_entry.id   acd5736a8405c372e95baaaacdcc72e8
#
_cell.length_a   1.000
_cell.length_b   1.000
_cell.length_c   1.000
_cell.angle_alpha   90.00
_cell.angle_beta   90.00
_cell.angle_gamma   90.00
#
_symmetry.space_group_name_H-M   'P 1'
#
loop_
_entity.id
_entity.type
_entity.pdbx_description
1 polymer ?
#
loop_
_entity_poly.entity_id
_entity_poly.type
_entity_poly.pdbx_seq_one_letter_code
_entity_poly.pdbx_strand_id
1 'polypeptide(L)'
;IEEAKEICEVLPPQIMRVGVFVNADEAFINRALNECLLNILQFHGDETPEDCARYPVMTLKAFRVQGPETLEQMQDYTTAGFLLDAYTKDALGGTGVTFNWDLAVQAQKFRRPIFLGGGLTPDNVAEAVQKVEPFAVDVSSGVESEPGKKDAAKMRAFVSAAKGALA
;
A
#
# COMPACT_ATOMS: atom_id res chain seq x y z
N ILE A 1 -7.17 -13.33 11.95
CA ILE A 1 -5.77 -13.46 12.42
C ILE A 1 -5.27 -14.87 12.14
N GLU A 2 -6.02 -15.90 12.45
CA GLU A 2 -5.62 -17.31 12.32
C GLU A 2 -5.15 -17.66 10.89
N GLU A 3 -5.95 -17.36 9.86
CA GLU A 3 -5.57 -17.56 8.45
C GLU A 3 -4.33 -16.75 8.05
N ALA A 4 -4.21 -15.51 8.53
CA ALA A 4 -3.05 -14.68 8.28
C ALA A 4 -1.78 -15.25 8.92
N LYS A 5 -1.89 -15.83 10.11
CA LYS A 5 -0.80 -16.52 10.79
C LYS A 5 -0.30 -17.72 9.97
N GLU A 6 -1.20 -18.58 9.50
CA GLU A 6 -0.86 -19.74 8.66
C GLU A 6 -0.10 -19.30 7.39
N ILE A 7 -0.53 -18.20 6.75
CA ILE A 7 0.17 -17.64 5.59
C ILE A 7 1.56 -17.13 6.00
N CYS A 8 1.67 -16.42 7.10
CA CYS A 8 2.93 -15.85 7.56
C CYS A 8 3.97 -16.92 7.96
N GLU A 9 3.52 -18.06 8.48
CA GLU A 9 4.39 -19.17 8.90
C GLU A 9 5.12 -19.85 7.72
N VAL A 10 4.51 -19.86 6.53
CA VAL A 10 5.11 -20.47 5.33
C VAL A 10 5.93 -19.52 4.48
N LEU A 11 5.93 -18.21 4.80
CA LEU A 11 6.69 -17.22 4.04
C LEU A 11 8.20 -17.30 4.35
N PRO A 12 9.05 -17.20 3.31
CA PRO A 12 10.49 -17.07 3.51
C PRO A 12 10.83 -15.82 4.36
N PRO A 13 11.90 -15.86 5.16
CA PRO A 13 12.26 -14.77 6.08
C PRO A 13 12.61 -13.45 5.37
N GLN A 14 12.90 -13.48 4.07
CA GLN A 14 13.18 -12.29 3.25
C GLN A 14 11.90 -11.54 2.84
N ILE A 15 10.72 -12.14 3.01
CA ILE A 15 9.45 -11.51 2.66
C ILE A 15 8.95 -10.71 3.86
N MET A 16 8.79 -9.40 3.66
CA MET A 16 8.21 -8.52 4.67
C MET A 16 6.70 -8.77 4.82
N ARG A 17 6.27 -8.97 6.04
CA ARG A 17 4.85 -9.15 6.38
C ARG A 17 4.24 -7.82 6.76
N VAL A 18 3.32 -7.33 5.95
CA VAL A 18 2.63 -6.06 6.14
C VAL A 18 1.19 -6.32 6.55
N GLY A 19 0.82 -5.88 7.75
CA GLY A 19 -0.58 -5.88 8.19
C GLY A 19 -1.28 -4.58 7.75
N VAL A 20 -2.43 -4.70 7.08
CA VAL A 20 -3.23 -3.54 6.66
C VAL A 20 -4.40 -3.36 7.63
N PHE A 21 -4.51 -2.17 8.19
CA PHE A 21 -5.52 -1.84 9.19
C PHE A 21 -6.32 -0.61 8.76
N VAL A 22 -7.61 -0.64 9.06
CA VAL A 22 -8.54 0.45 8.80
C VAL A 22 -9.30 0.72 10.09
N ASN A 23 -8.91 1.75 10.82
CA ASN A 23 -9.51 2.18 12.08
C ASN A 23 -9.66 1.03 13.11
N ALA A 24 -8.71 0.10 13.11
CA ALA A 24 -8.70 -1.03 14.03
C ALA A 24 -8.28 -0.59 15.44
N ASP A 25 -8.82 -1.25 16.45
CA ASP A 25 -8.41 -0.99 17.82
C ASP A 25 -6.99 -1.50 18.12
N GLU A 26 -6.36 -0.90 19.13
CA GLU A 26 -4.98 -1.19 19.51
C GLU A 26 -4.79 -2.64 19.94
N ALA A 27 -5.76 -3.24 20.62
CA ALA A 27 -5.67 -4.61 21.08
C ALA A 27 -5.64 -5.60 19.92
N PHE A 28 -6.46 -5.36 18.89
CA PHE A 28 -6.46 -6.15 17.66
C PHE A 28 -5.15 -6.01 16.88
N ILE A 29 -4.65 -4.77 16.74
CA ILE A 29 -3.37 -4.50 16.05
C ILE A 29 -2.21 -5.21 16.76
N ASN A 30 -2.12 -5.07 18.10
CA ASN A 30 -1.07 -5.72 18.88
C ASN A 30 -1.16 -7.23 18.81
N ARG A 31 -2.36 -7.80 18.83
CA ARG A 31 -2.57 -9.23 18.64
C ARG A 31 -2.07 -9.70 17.27
N ALA A 32 -2.47 -9.02 16.20
CA ALA A 32 -2.03 -9.33 14.83
C ALA A 32 -0.51 -9.18 14.66
N LEU A 33 0.07 -8.11 15.22
CA LEU A 33 1.50 -7.86 15.20
C LEU A 33 2.30 -9.03 15.78
N ASN A 34 1.86 -9.53 16.94
CA ASN A 34 2.56 -10.59 17.64
C ASN A 34 2.30 -11.99 17.04
N GLU A 35 1.05 -12.31 16.72
CA GLU A 35 0.69 -13.65 16.23
C GLU A 35 1.11 -13.91 14.79
N CYS A 36 1.06 -12.88 13.93
CA CYS A 36 1.50 -12.97 12.53
C CYS A 36 2.95 -12.54 12.31
N LEU A 37 3.67 -12.14 13.38
CA LEU A 37 5.06 -11.66 13.31
C LEU A 37 5.21 -10.58 12.22
N LEU A 38 4.34 -9.57 12.24
CA LEU A 38 4.33 -8.51 11.24
C LEU A 38 5.60 -7.65 11.35
N ASN A 39 6.11 -7.22 10.21
CA ASN A 39 7.29 -6.34 10.12
C ASN A 39 6.88 -4.88 9.95
N ILE A 40 5.74 -4.63 9.32
CA ILE A 40 5.22 -3.31 8.99
C ILE A 40 3.72 -3.27 9.30
N LEU A 41 3.25 -2.15 9.84
CA LEU A 41 1.83 -1.84 9.97
C LEU A 41 1.47 -0.75 8.95
N GLN A 42 0.50 -1.03 8.09
CA GLN A 42 -0.03 -0.07 7.13
C GLN A 42 -1.39 0.42 7.61
N PHE A 43 -1.48 1.71 7.91
CA PHE A 43 -2.71 2.37 8.35
C PHE A 43 -3.44 2.98 7.16
N HIS A 44 -4.61 2.46 6.85
CA HIS A 44 -5.38 2.79 5.63
C HIS A 44 -6.75 3.42 5.92
N GLY A 45 -7.01 3.78 7.16
CA GLY A 45 -8.20 4.50 7.65
C GLY A 45 -7.90 5.95 7.97
N ASP A 46 -8.52 6.44 9.06
CA ASP A 46 -8.43 7.81 9.55
C ASP A 46 -7.47 7.92 10.76
N GLU A 47 -6.54 6.94 10.90
CA GLU A 47 -5.58 6.92 12.00
C GLU A 47 -4.74 8.19 12.01
N THR A 48 -4.59 8.80 13.19
CA THR A 48 -3.84 10.03 13.39
C THR A 48 -2.33 9.82 13.32
N PRO A 49 -1.52 10.90 13.19
CA PRO A 49 -0.06 10.78 13.31
C PRO A 49 0.39 10.10 14.60
N GLU A 50 -0.27 10.38 15.72
CA GLU A 50 0.01 9.81 17.03
C GLU A 50 -0.31 8.30 17.06
N ASP A 51 -1.42 7.88 16.45
CA ASP A 51 -1.77 6.46 16.33
C ASP A 51 -0.71 5.71 15.52
N CYS A 52 -0.27 6.29 14.41
CA CYS A 52 0.74 5.70 13.54
C CYS A 52 2.14 5.61 14.22
N ALA A 53 2.46 6.55 15.12
CA ALA A 53 3.76 6.61 15.79
C ALA A 53 3.89 5.69 17.03
N ARG A 54 2.79 5.07 17.45
CA ARG A 54 2.69 4.33 18.74
C ARG A 54 3.41 2.98 18.74
N TYR A 55 3.66 2.39 17.59
CA TYR A 55 4.11 1.00 17.48
C TYR A 55 5.62 0.86 17.33
N PRO A 56 6.25 -0.21 17.88
CA PRO A 56 7.70 -0.40 17.86
C PRO A 56 8.23 -0.99 16.54
N VAL A 57 7.41 -1.01 15.49
CA VAL A 57 7.76 -1.50 14.15
C VAL A 57 7.58 -0.39 13.12
N MET A 58 8.09 -0.59 11.92
CA MET A 58 7.86 0.36 10.83
C MET A 58 6.37 0.53 10.54
N THR A 59 5.96 1.77 10.34
CA THR A 59 4.58 2.11 9.99
C THR A 59 4.52 2.82 8.65
N LEU A 60 3.51 2.53 7.87
CA LEU A 60 3.15 3.23 6.65
C LEU A 60 1.79 3.89 6.84
N LYS A 61 1.61 5.11 6.33
CA LYS A 61 0.29 5.73 6.24
C LYS A 61 -0.18 5.73 4.80
N ALA A 62 -1.36 5.19 4.56
CA ALA A 62 -2.03 5.25 3.28
C ALA A 62 -2.91 6.50 3.20
N PHE A 63 -2.85 7.16 2.05
CA PHE A 63 -3.65 8.34 1.73
C PHE A 63 -4.46 8.07 0.46
N ARG A 64 -5.77 8.28 0.55
CA ARG A 64 -6.66 8.28 -0.61
C ARG A 64 -6.54 9.63 -1.30
N VAL A 65 -5.82 9.66 -2.40
CA VAL A 65 -5.49 10.91 -3.10
C VAL A 65 -6.70 11.43 -3.87
N GLN A 66 -7.24 12.56 -3.39
CA GLN A 66 -8.36 13.26 -4.02
C GLN A 66 -7.90 14.50 -4.77
N GLY A 67 -6.91 15.19 -4.22
CA GLY A 67 -6.39 16.43 -4.76
C GLY A 67 -5.15 16.90 -4.01
N PRO A 68 -4.68 18.13 -4.27
CA PRO A 68 -3.50 18.71 -3.62
C PRO A 68 -3.61 18.82 -2.09
N GLU A 69 -4.82 18.94 -1.56
CA GLU A 69 -5.11 18.99 -0.12
C GLU A 69 -4.67 17.72 0.62
N THR A 70 -4.65 16.58 -0.07
CA THR A 70 -4.12 15.33 0.50
C THR A 70 -2.64 15.46 0.84
N LEU A 71 -1.87 16.21 0.02
CA LEU A 71 -0.44 16.40 0.26
C LEU A 71 -0.18 17.26 1.50
N GLU A 72 -1.08 18.18 1.84
CA GLU A 72 -0.94 19.01 3.04
C GLU A 72 -1.05 18.17 4.31
N GLN A 73 -1.94 17.17 4.32
CA GLN A 73 -2.12 16.26 5.45
C GLN A 73 -0.88 15.37 5.69
N MET A 74 -0.13 15.03 4.64
CA MET A 74 1.01 14.13 4.74
C MET A 74 2.16 14.68 5.60
N GLN A 75 2.30 16.01 5.71
CA GLN A 75 3.39 16.64 6.44
C GLN A 75 3.40 16.34 7.94
N ASP A 76 2.24 16.01 8.51
CA ASP A 76 2.10 15.78 9.95
C ASP A 76 2.53 14.36 10.36
N TYR A 77 2.65 13.44 9.39
CA TYR A 77 2.98 12.04 9.66
C TYR A 77 4.49 11.77 9.61
N THR A 78 4.96 11.05 10.63
CA THR A 78 6.37 10.64 10.77
C THR A 78 6.61 9.16 10.42
N THR A 79 5.68 8.52 9.72
CA THR A 79 5.76 7.12 9.30
C THR A 79 6.95 6.85 8.37
N ALA A 80 7.37 5.59 8.25
CA ALA A 80 8.52 5.19 7.44
C ALA A 80 8.33 5.41 5.92
N GLY A 81 7.08 5.49 5.47
CA GLY A 81 6.73 5.78 4.08
C GLY A 81 5.24 6.09 3.94
N PHE A 82 4.86 6.50 2.75
CA PHE A 82 3.50 6.83 2.40
C PHE A 82 3.00 5.94 1.27
N LEU A 83 1.84 5.34 1.44
CA LEU A 83 1.12 4.67 0.35
C LEU A 83 0.09 5.64 -0.22
N LEU A 84 0.14 5.86 -1.52
CA LEU A 84 -0.82 6.69 -2.24
C LEU A 84 -1.78 5.79 -3.00
N ASP A 85 -3.06 5.88 -2.67
CA ASP A 85 -4.13 5.09 -3.26
C ASP A 85 -5.12 5.97 -4.01
N ALA A 86 -5.74 5.44 -5.08
CA ALA A 86 -6.76 6.17 -5.81
C ALA A 86 -8.02 6.32 -4.95
N TYR A 87 -8.57 7.53 -4.94
CA TYR A 87 -9.90 7.74 -4.38
C TYR A 87 -10.96 7.39 -5.43
N THR A 88 -11.82 6.43 -5.11
CA THR A 88 -13.03 6.16 -5.90
C THR A 88 -14.25 6.31 -5.02
N LYS A 89 -15.16 7.20 -5.43
CA LYS A 89 -16.33 7.59 -4.64
C LYS A 89 -17.31 6.42 -4.38
N ASP A 90 -17.27 5.38 -5.19
CA ASP A 90 -18.28 4.32 -5.24
C ASP A 90 -17.72 2.89 -5.14
N ALA A 91 -16.43 2.71 -4.82
CA ALA A 91 -15.87 1.36 -4.72
C ALA A 91 -14.84 1.21 -3.60
N LEU A 92 -15.09 0.22 -2.78
CA LEU A 92 -14.12 -0.38 -1.87
C LEU A 92 -13.08 -1.18 -2.72
N GLY A 93 -12.27 -0.46 -3.50
CA GLY A 93 -11.16 -1.02 -4.28
C GLY A 93 -11.57 -1.68 -5.61
N GLY A 94 -10.67 -1.64 -6.59
CA GLY A 94 -10.75 -2.53 -7.76
C GLY A 94 -11.41 -1.99 -9.02
N THR A 95 -11.68 -0.70 -9.14
CA THR A 95 -12.32 -0.13 -10.35
C THR A 95 -11.37 0.13 -11.52
N GLY A 96 -10.06 -0.07 -11.35
CA GLY A 96 -9.07 0.28 -12.38
C GLY A 96 -8.92 1.78 -12.63
N VAL A 97 -9.58 2.62 -11.84
CA VAL A 97 -9.42 4.07 -11.93
C VAL A 97 -8.16 4.47 -11.18
N THR A 98 -7.23 5.09 -11.90
CA THR A 98 -6.03 5.68 -11.32
C THR A 98 -6.29 7.13 -10.94
N PHE A 99 -5.61 7.63 -9.90
CA PHE A 99 -5.59 9.06 -9.60
C PHE A 99 -4.56 9.79 -10.48
N ASN A 100 -4.55 11.13 -10.40
CA ASN A 100 -3.54 11.90 -11.09
C ASN A 100 -2.15 11.66 -10.48
N TRP A 101 -1.30 10.90 -11.17
CA TRP A 101 0.06 10.55 -10.73
C TRP A 101 0.99 11.76 -10.57
N ASP A 102 0.65 12.94 -11.09
CA ASP A 102 1.41 14.18 -10.84
C ASP A 102 1.39 14.53 -9.34
N LEU A 103 0.34 14.15 -8.60
CA LEU A 103 0.28 14.31 -7.16
C LEU A 103 1.24 13.35 -6.45
N ALA A 104 1.43 12.13 -6.96
CA ALA A 104 2.43 11.21 -6.44
C ALA A 104 3.85 11.72 -6.65
N VAL A 105 4.14 12.31 -7.82
CA VAL A 105 5.41 13.00 -8.08
C VAL A 105 5.63 14.14 -7.10
N GLN A 106 4.62 14.97 -6.85
CA GLN A 106 4.72 16.08 -5.88
C GLN A 106 4.92 15.59 -4.44
N ALA A 107 4.40 14.40 -4.08
CA ALA A 107 4.57 13.81 -2.75
C ALA A 107 6.04 13.47 -2.42
N GLN A 108 6.90 13.30 -3.42
CA GLN A 108 8.33 13.05 -3.22
C GLN A 108 9.05 14.20 -2.50
N LYS A 109 8.47 15.43 -2.49
CA LYS A 109 8.98 16.56 -1.70
C LYS A 109 9.14 16.25 -0.20
N PHE A 110 8.36 15.30 0.33
CA PHE A 110 8.44 14.90 1.73
C PHE A 110 9.66 14.02 2.05
N ARG A 111 10.43 13.59 1.04
CA ARG A 111 11.64 12.77 1.18
C ARG A 111 11.40 11.48 1.97
N ARG A 112 10.25 10.86 1.77
CA ARG A 112 9.89 9.55 2.32
C ARG A 112 9.60 8.58 1.18
N PRO A 113 9.86 7.28 1.36
CA PRO A 113 9.47 6.27 0.40
C PRO A 113 7.99 6.38 0.02
N ILE A 114 7.71 6.49 -1.28
CA ILE A 114 6.36 6.51 -1.84
C ILE A 114 6.03 5.12 -2.36
N PHE A 115 4.99 4.53 -1.82
CA PHE A 115 4.36 3.31 -2.32
C PHE A 115 3.17 3.73 -3.17
N LEU A 116 3.15 3.34 -4.43
CA LEU A 116 2.09 3.73 -5.37
C LEU A 116 1.11 2.59 -5.52
N GLY A 117 -0.13 2.82 -5.11
CA GLY A 117 -1.28 1.92 -5.24
C GLY A 117 -2.43 2.54 -6.04
N GLY A 118 -3.61 1.94 -5.90
CA GLY A 118 -4.84 2.49 -6.48
C GLY A 118 -4.99 2.27 -7.98
N GLY A 119 -5.75 1.25 -8.35
CA GLY A 119 -6.10 0.98 -9.73
C GLY A 119 -4.95 0.46 -10.61
N LEU A 120 -3.82 0.06 -10.03
CA LEU A 120 -2.73 -0.52 -10.80
C LEU A 120 -3.08 -1.91 -11.32
N THR A 121 -2.64 -2.19 -12.54
CA THR A 121 -2.83 -3.45 -13.27
C THR A 121 -1.54 -3.78 -14.03
N PRO A 122 -1.40 -5.01 -14.59
CA PRO A 122 -0.28 -5.33 -15.47
C PRO A 122 -0.14 -4.38 -16.68
N ASP A 123 -1.26 -3.77 -17.14
CA ASP A 123 -1.29 -2.95 -18.34
C ASP A 123 -0.83 -1.50 -18.11
N ASN A 124 -0.95 -0.98 -16.87
CA ASN A 124 -0.63 0.43 -16.57
C ASN A 124 0.55 0.62 -15.61
N VAL A 125 1.00 -0.44 -14.93
CA VAL A 125 2.05 -0.31 -13.91
C VAL A 125 3.39 0.19 -14.47
N ALA A 126 3.74 -0.17 -15.70
CA ALA A 126 4.98 0.29 -16.33
C ALA A 126 4.97 1.82 -16.53
N GLU A 127 3.87 2.38 -17.02
CA GLU A 127 3.69 3.83 -17.16
C GLU A 127 3.74 4.51 -15.79
N ALA A 128 3.07 3.95 -14.78
CA ALA A 128 3.06 4.47 -13.42
C ALA A 128 4.48 4.54 -12.83
N VAL A 129 5.27 3.47 -13.00
CA VAL A 129 6.66 3.41 -12.53
C VAL A 129 7.53 4.43 -13.24
N GLN A 130 7.43 4.54 -14.58
CA GLN A 130 8.21 5.51 -15.36
C GLN A 130 7.89 6.96 -15.01
N LYS A 131 6.61 7.25 -14.73
CA LYS A 131 6.17 8.61 -14.43
C LYS A 131 6.49 9.03 -13.00
N VAL A 132 6.29 8.13 -12.04
CA VAL A 132 6.37 8.46 -10.60
C VAL A 132 7.72 8.11 -10.00
N GLU A 133 8.42 7.12 -10.54
CA GLU A 133 9.63 6.53 -9.94
C GLU A 133 9.43 6.20 -8.45
N PRO A 134 8.36 5.45 -8.09
CA PRO A 134 8.03 5.19 -6.70
C PRO A 134 9.06 4.24 -6.08
N PHE A 135 9.15 4.25 -4.74
CA PHE A 135 9.95 3.27 -4.01
C PHE A 135 9.43 1.83 -4.23
N ALA A 136 8.10 1.67 -4.28
CA ALA A 136 7.44 0.40 -4.56
C ALA A 136 6.06 0.64 -5.19
N VAL A 137 5.51 -0.39 -5.82
CA VAL A 137 4.13 -0.42 -6.30
C VAL A 137 3.32 -1.42 -5.49
N ASP A 138 2.07 -1.08 -5.22
CA ASP A 138 1.10 -1.91 -4.51
C ASP A 138 -0.06 -2.29 -5.42
N VAL A 139 -0.48 -3.56 -5.38
CA VAL A 139 -1.60 -4.05 -6.18
C VAL A 139 -2.43 -5.06 -5.41
N SER A 140 -3.74 -4.88 -5.46
CA SER A 140 -4.68 -5.85 -4.90
C SER A 140 -5.56 -6.44 -6.01
N SER A 141 -6.67 -5.80 -6.32
CA SER A 141 -7.67 -6.31 -7.28
C SER A 141 -7.19 -6.37 -8.72
N GLY A 142 -6.23 -5.53 -9.12
CA GLY A 142 -5.66 -5.55 -10.48
C GLY A 142 -5.01 -6.86 -10.91
N VAL A 143 -4.71 -7.74 -9.96
CA VAL A 143 -4.15 -9.08 -10.21
C VAL A 143 -5.07 -10.20 -9.72
N GLU A 144 -6.37 -9.93 -9.55
CA GLU A 144 -7.37 -10.93 -9.17
C GLU A 144 -8.07 -11.54 -10.39
N SER A 145 -8.47 -12.81 -10.27
CA SER A 145 -9.39 -13.48 -11.19
C SER A 145 -10.85 -13.24 -10.79
N GLU A 146 -11.09 -13.14 -9.50
CA GLU A 146 -12.35 -12.81 -8.85
C GLU A 146 -12.05 -12.17 -7.48
N PRO A 147 -12.98 -11.44 -6.85
CA PRO A 147 -12.72 -10.76 -5.58
C PRO A 147 -12.09 -11.67 -4.52
N GLY A 148 -10.92 -11.27 -4.02
CA GLY A 148 -10.17 -12.00 -3.01
C GLY A 148 -9.31 -13.16 -3.54
N LYS A 149 -9.36 -13.49 -4.84
CA LYS A 149 -8.59 -14.58 -5.42
C LYS A 149 -7.55 -14.11 -6.42
N LYS A 150 -6.29 -14.20 -6.06
CA LYS A 150 -5.18 -13.75 -6.89
C LYS A 150 -4.95 -14.68 -8.09
N ASP A 151 -4.69 -14.08 -9.26
CA ASP A 151 -4.32 -14.78 -10.49
C ASP A 151 -2.80 -14.80 -10.65
N ALA A 152 -2.21 -15.99 -10.66
CA ALA A 152 -0.77 -16.13 -10.74
C ALA A 152 -0.14 -15.61 -12.06
N ALA A 153 -0.90 -15.65 -13.17
CA ALA A 153 -0.42 -15.11 -14.44
C ALA A 153 -0.41 -13.58 -14.42
N LYS A 154 -1.48 -12.97 -13.92
CA LYS A 154 -1.57 -11.51 -13.73
C LYS A 154 -0.51 -11.00 -12.74
N MET A 155 -0.25 -11.72 -11.63
CA MET A 155 0.80 -11.36 -10.69
C MET A 155 2.18 -11.35 -11.35
N ARG A 156 2.52 -12.39 -12.12
CA ARG A 156 3.79 -12.45 -12.87
C ARG A 156 3.88 -11.35 -13.90
N ALA A 157 2.83 -11.09 -14.66
CA ALA A 157 2.79 -10.02 -15.65
C ALA A 157 3.00 -8.63 -14.99
N PHE A 158 2.32 -8.38 -13.86
CA PHE A 158 2.47 -7.14 -13.10
C PHE A 158 3.91 -6.92 -12.64
N VAL A 159 4.51 -7.93 -12.00
CA VAL A 159 5.90 -7.83 -11.51
C VAL A 159 6.88 -7.65 -12.66
N SER A 160 6.68 -8.36 -13.78
CA SER A 160 7.53 -8.22 -14.96
C SER A 160 7.45 -6.82 -15.58
N ALA A 161 6.22 -6.28 -15.72
CA ALA A 161 6.01 -4.94 -16.25
C ALA A 161 6.61 -3.85 -15.34
N ALA A 162 6.38 -3.96 -14.02
CA ALA A 162 6.92 -3.00 -13.05
C ALA A 162 8.47 -2.99 -13.05
N LYS A 163 9.11 -4.17 -13.07
CA LYS A 163 10.58 -4.27 -13.09
C LYS A 163 11.18 -3.85 -14.44
N GLY A 164 10.52 -4.20 -15.54
CA GLY A 164 10.97 -3.83 -16.88
C GLY A 164 10.87 -2.32 -17.16
N ALA A 165 10.08 -1.58 -16.42
CA ALA A 165 9.95 -0.13 -16.58
C ALA A 165 11.18 0.66 -16.08
N LEU A 166 12.04 0.05 -15.28
CA LEU A 166 13.27 0.64 -14.72
C LEU A 166 14.54 0.30 -15.54
N ALA A 167 14.41 -0.55 -16.55
CA ALA A 167 15.49 -0.95 -17.45
C ALA A 167 15.57 -0.03 -18.68
#